data_4e1ec0c4672507fb949b0139ebc3022e
#
_entry.id   4e1ec0c4672507fb949b0139ebc3022e
#
_cell.length_a   1.000
_cell.length_b   1.000
_cell.length_c   1.000
_cell.angle_alpha   90.00
_cell.angle_beta   90.00
_cell.angle_gamma   90.00
#
_symmetry.space_group_name_H-M   'P 1'
#
loop_
_entity.id
_entity.type
_entity.pdbx_description
1 polymer ?
#
loop_
_entity_poly.entity_id
_entity_poly.type
_entity_poly.pdbx_seq_one_letter_code
_entity_poly.pdbx_strand_id
1 'polypeptide(L)'
;MQADQLLTTLEKLYKLHRSLYDLSLEKTNIIKKGETEALNDVMIKEQNHLTAINTLEIKRQQLAADFLTSKGIRFWEAPSLMDVIERTDEPEKARLNQIRQKLLKVTEELKEQNELNQKLVYQSLQFVNMNLSMFQPQPPKGNYSRPNQKKEQSEQTSMFDSKA
;
A
#
# COMPACT_ATOMS: atom_id res chain seq x y z
N MET A 1 -4.39 29.52 20.35
CA MET A 1 -5.06 29.58 19.02
C MET A 1 -4.43 28.66 17.97
N GLN A 2 -3.14 28.74 17.65
CA GLN A 2 -2.52 27.84 16.64
C GLN A 2 -2.44 26.39 17.14
N ALA A 3 -2.10 26.16 18.39
CA ALA A 3 -2.08 24.82 19.01
C ALA A 3 -3.47 24.16 19.00
N ASP A 4 -4.55 24.90 19.20
CA ASP A 4 -5.91 24.35 19.14
C ASP A 4 -6.33 23.94 17.72
N GLN A 5 -5.92 24.71 16.70
CA GLN A 5 -6.17 24.34 15.30
C GLN A 5 -5.41 23.07 14.91
N LEU A 6 -4.16 22.96 15.37
CA LEU A 6 -3.36 21.77 15.17
C LEU A 6 -4.00 20.56 15.87
N LEU A 7 -4.40 20.70 17.13
CA LEU A 7 -5.10 19.66 17.87
C LEU A 7 -6.38 19.20 17.17
N THR A 8 -7.22 20.14 16.73
CA THR A 8 -8.44 19.84 15.98
C THR A 8 -8.13 19.07 14.67
N THR A 9 -7.05 19.44 13.99
CA THR A 9 -6.62 18.76 12.74
C THR A 9 -6.15 17.35 13.03
N LEU A 10 -5.39 17.13 14.10
CA LEU A 10 -4.94 15.81 14.56
C LEU A 10 -6.10 14.92 15.00
N GLU A 11 -7.11 15.47 15.67
CA GLU A 11 -8.31 14.73 16.03
C GLU A 11 -9.10 14.27 14.81
N LYS A 12 -9.19 15.10 13.76
CA LYS A 12 -9.79 14.72 12.47
C LYS A 12 -8.98 13.63 11.78
N LEU A 13 -7.65 13.76 11.76
CA LEU A 13 -6.76 12.72 11.23
C LEU A 13 -6.96 11.40 11.97
N TYR A 14 -7.02 11.41 13.30
CA TYR A 14 -7.27 10.20 14.08
C TYR A 14 -8.61 9.54 13.72
N LYS A 15 -9.69 10.32 13.58
CA LYS A 15 -11.00 9.81 13.19
C LYS A 15 -10.98 9.15 11.80
N LEU A 16 -10.28 9.77 10.84
CA LEU A 16 -10.14 9.20 9.49
C LEU A 16 -9.32 7.91 9.49
N HIS A 17 -8.21 7.87 10.22
CA HIS A 17 -7.41 6.64 10.35
C HIS A 17 -8.20 5.54 11.04
N ARG A 18 -8.99 5.87 12.07
CA ARG A 18 -9.86 4.88 12.73
C ARG A 18 -10.92 4.33 11.78
N SER A 19 -11.58 5.21 11.01
CA SER A 19 -12.55 4.82 9.99
C SER A 19 -11.91 3.96 8.89
N LEU A 20 -10.68 4.29 8.46
CA LEU A 20 -9.92 3.51 7.49
C LEU A 20 -9.54 2.12 8.04
N TYR A 21 -9.21 2.04 9.34
CA TYR A 21 -8.97 0.77 10.01
C TYR A 21 -10.23 -0.11 10.03
N ASP A 22 -11.39 0.46 10.35
CA ASP A 22 -12.68 -0.26 10.32
C ASP A 22 -13.00 -0.79 8.90
N LEU A 23 -12.73 0.01 7.85
CA LEU A 23 -12.81 -0.44 6.46
C LEU A 23 -11.84 -1.58 6.14
N SER A 24 -10.64 -1.54 6.69
CA SER A 24 -9.65 -2.62 6.47
C SER A 24 -10.06 -3.94 7.12
N LEU A 25 -10.78 -3.90 8.24
CA LEU A 25 -11.40 -5.09 8.87
C LEU A 25 -12.57 -5.63 8.02
N GLU A 26 -13.42 -4.74 7.50
CA GLU A 26 -14.49 -5.11 6.57
C GLU A 26 -13.91 -5.79 5.32
N LYS A 27 -12.85 -5.20 4.74
CA LYS A 27 -12.12 -5.74 3.60
C LYS A 27 -11.61 -7.16 3.82
N THR A 28 -11.12 -7.46 5.02
CA THR A 28 -10.69 -8.82 5.40
C THR A 28 -11.81 -9.84 5.21
N ASN A 29 -13.02 -9.51 5.69
CA ASN A 29 -14.18 -10.39 5.58
C ASN A 29 -14.64 -10.56 4.13
N ILE A 30 -14.62 -9.49 3.35
CA ILE A 30 -14.96 -9.49 1.92
C ILE A 30 -13.98 -10.37 1.13
N ILE A 31 -12.68 -10.25 1.38
CA ILE A 31 -11.65 -11.09 0.73
C ILE A 31 -11.88 -12.56 1.07
N LYS A 32 -12.15 -12.91 2.34
CA LYS A 32 -12.42 -14.28 2.76
C LYS A 32 -13.64 -14.90 2.10
N LYS A 33 -14.65 -14.08 1.79
CA LYS A 33 -15.86 -14.52 1.10
C LYS A 33 -15.73 -14.56 -0.42
N GLY A 34 -14.72 -13.90 -0.99
CA GLY A 34 -14.52 -13.78 -2.43
C GLY A 34 -15.53 -12.84 -3.13
N GLU A 35 -16.06 -11.86 -2.42
CA GLU A 35 -17.06 -10.90 -2.91
C GLU A 35 -16.36 -9.76 -3.69
N THR A 36 -16.14 -9.95 -4.98
CA THR A 36 -15.33 -9.01 -5.81
C THR A 36 -15.97 -7.63 -5.98
N GLU A 37 -17.30 -7.54 -6.11
CA GLU A 37 -18.00 -6.25 -6.21
C GLU A 37 -17.89 -5.45 -4.91
N ALA A 38 -18.15 -6.11 -3.77
CA ALA A 38 -17.98 -5.49 -2.45
C ALA A 38 -16.54 -5.06 -2.19
N LEU A 39 -15.55 -5.82 -2.68
CA LEU A 39 -14.14 -5.45 -2.59
C LEU A 39 -13.85 -4.15 -3.35
N ASN A 40 -14.39 -3.99 -4.56
CA ASN A 40 -14.24 -2.77 -5.33
C ASN A 40 -14.84 -1.56 -4.60
N ASP A 41 -16.03 -1.71 -4.03
CA ASP A 41 -16.71 -0.64 -3.26
C ASP A 41 -15.90 -0.20 -2.03
N VAL A 42 -15.32 -1.16 -1.29
CA VAL A 42 -14.46 -0.85 -0.15
C VAL A 42 -13.19 -0.14 -0.60
N MET A 43 -12.57 -0.55 -1.71
CA MET A 43 -11.38 0.11 -2.25
C MET A 43 -11.65 1.56 -2.66
N ILE A 44 -12.82 1.87 -3.20
CA ILE A 44 -13.23 3.26 -3.51
C ILE A 44 -13.36 4.07 -2.22
N LYS A 45 -13.98 3.49 -1.17
CA LYS A 45 -14.08 4.16 0.14
C LYS A 45 -12.71 4.39 0.77
N GLU A 46 -11.80 3.40 0.70
CA GLU A 46 -10.41 3.55 1.16
C GLU A 46 -9.70 4.71 0.44
N GLN A 47 -9.83 4.79 -0.89
CA GLN A 47 -9.23 5.87 -1.68
C GLN A 47 -9.74 7.25 -1.27
N ASN A 48 -11.05 7.38 -1.00
CA ASN A 48 -11.63 8.63 -0.51
C ASN A 48 -11.06 9.02 0.87
N HIS A 49 -10.89 8.05 1.78
CA HIS A 49 -10.24 8.28 3.08
C HIS A 49 -8.79 8.73 2.92
N LEU A 50 -8.01 8.07 2.05
CA LEU A 50 -6.62 8.44 1.78
C LEU A 50 -6.49 9.87 1.23
N THR A 51 -7.38 10.27 0.35
CA THR A 51 -7.43 11.64 -0.18
C THR A 51 -7.71 12.66 0.95
N ALA A 52 -8.68 12.37 1.81
CA ALA A 52 -9.01 13.23 2.95
C ALA A 52 -7.85 13.30 3.97
N ILE A 53 -7.21 12.16 4.26
CA ILE A 53 -6.03 12.09 5.14
C ILE A 53 -4.89 12.95 4.58
N ASN A 54 -4.58 12.82 3.28
CA ASN A 54 -3.53 13.59 2.64
C ASN A 54 -3.80 15.10 2.74
N THR A 55 -5.04 15.53 2.51
CA THR A 55 -5.43 16.94 2.64
C THR A 55 -5.22 17.47 4.06
N LEU A 56 -5.60 16.69 5.07
CA LEU A 56 -5.40 17.08 6.48
C LEU A 56 -3.94 17.02 6.90
N GLU A 57 -3.15 16.12 6.34
CA GLU A 57 -1.71 16.03 6.60
C GLU A 57 -0.94 17.24 6.08
N ILE A 58 -1.26 17.72 4.88
CA ILE A 58 -0.73 18.97 4.35
C ILE A 58 -1.08 20.14 5.29
N LYS A 59 -2.33 20.20 5.74
CA LYS A 59 -2.78 21.22 6.70
C LYS A 59 -2.05 21.12 8.04
N ARG A 60 -1.83 19.92 8.54
CA ARG A 60 -1.06 19.67 9.78
C ARG A 60 0.36 20.22 9.66
N GLN A 61 1.03 19.90 8.53
CA GLN A 61 2.39 20.38 8.28
C GLN A 61 2.46 21.91 8.25
N GLN A 62 1.51 22.54 7.57
CA GLN A 62 1.44 24.01 7.51
C GLN A 62 1.22 24.62 8.90
N LEU A 63 0.26 24.10 9.69
CA LEU A 63 0.02 24.57 11.05
C LEU A 63 1.21 24.39 11.97
N ALA A 64 1.96 23.29 11.82
CA ALA A 64 3.21 23.08 12.57
C ALA A 64 4.28 24.10 12.17
N ALA A 65 4.43 24.37 10.88
CA ALA A 65 5.37 25.37 10.37
C ALA A 65 5.03 26.78 10.87
N ASP A 66 3.76 27.17 10.80
CA ASP A 66 3.26 28.47 11.27
C ASP A 66 3.49 28.63 12.79
N PHE A 67 3.25 27.57 13.56
CA PHE A 67 3.48 27.55 14.99
C PHE A 67 4.96 27.79 15.34
N LEU A 68 5.88 27.05 14.70
CA LEU A 68 7.32 27.21 14.95
C LEU A 68 7.83 28.57 14.49
N THR A 69 7.35 29.06 13.34
CA THR A 69 7.69 30.39 12.83
C THR A 69 7.24 31.48 13.81
N SER A 70 6.04 31.36 14.40
CA SER A 70 5.53 32.29 15.41
C SER A 70 6.37 32.34 16.69
N LYS A 71 7.08 31.24 16.99
CA LYS A 71 8.03 31.12 18.11
C LYS A 71 9.46 31.56 17.73
N GLY A 72 9.66 32.06 16.49
CA GLY A 72 10.98 32.51 16.00
C GLY A 72 11.94 31.37 15.67
N ILE A 73 11.44 30.14 15.48
CA ILE A 73 12.25 28.96 15.23
C ILE A 73 12.40 28.77 13.72
N ARG A 74 13.63 28.65 13.28
CA ARG A 74 13.97 28.30 11.88
C ARG A 74 14.07 26.78 11.76
N PHE A 75 13.53 26.25 10.69
CA PHE A 75 13.61 24.81 10.34
C PHE A 75 13.96 24.68 8.85
N TRP A 76 14.66 23.60 8.51
CA TRP A 76 15.12 23.30 7.15
C TRP A 76 14.31 22.18 6.49
N GLU A 77 13.66 21.37 7.31
CA GLU A 77 12.79 20.25 6.91
C GLU A 77 11.37 20.47 7.42
N ALA A 78 10.42 19.73 6.87
CA ALA A 78 9.03 19.78 7.33
C ALA A 78 8.95 19.47 8.85
N PRO A 79 8.37 20.35 9.66
CA PRO A 79 8.35 20.17 11.10
C PRO A 79 7.60 18.92 11.52
N SER A 80 8.19 18.17 12.45
CA SER A 80 7.51 17.05 13.07
C SER A 80 6.52 17.53 14.14
N LEU A 81 5.56 16.67 14.49
CA LEU A 81 4.67 16.97 15.61
C LEU A 81 5.43 17.08 16.95
N MET A 82 6.54 16.35 17.07
CA MET A 82 7.37 16.37 18.26
C MET A 82 8.04 17.75 18.46
N ASP A 83 8.49 18.38 17.38
CA ASP A 83 9.06 19.73 17.42
C ASP A 83 8.07 20.78 17.98
N VAL A 84 6.78 20.60 17.66
CA VAL A 84 5.70 21.45 18.20
C VAL A 84 5.45 21.14 19.66
N ILE A 85 5.35 19.87 20.04
CA ILE A 85 5.06 19.43 21.41
C ILE A 85 6.11 19.92 22.39
N GLU A 86 7.39 19.83 22.03
CA GLU A 86 8.49 20.29 22.90
C GLU A 86 8.43 21.79 23.20
N ARG A 87 7.78 22.57 22.33
CA ARG A 87 7.71 24.04 22.42
C ARG A 87 6.32 24.56 22.80
N THR A 88 5.45 23.65 23.16
CA THR A 88 4.09 23.94 23.64
C THR A 88 4.06 23.82 25.15
N ASP A 89 3.35 24.76 25.79
CA ASP A 89 3.14 24.77 27.24
C ASP A 89 1.93 23.89 27.64
N GLU A 90 1.84 23.57 28.93
CA GLU A 90 0.68 22.86 29.45
C GLU A 90 -0.56 23.82 29.54
N PRO A 91 -1.79 23.33 29.34
CA PRO A 91 -2.17 21.91 29.22
C PRO A 91 -2.15 21.36 27.77
N GLU A 92 -1.90 22.18 26.75
CA GLU A 92 -1.95 21.81 25.33
C GLU A 92 -0.91 20.76 25.02
N LYS A 93 0.25 20.80 25.64
CA LYS A 93 1.31 19.80 25.48
C LYS A 93 0.83 18.39 25.82
N ALA A 94 0.13 18.21 26.92
CA ALA A 94 -0.43 16.93 27.32
C ALA A 94 -1.46 16.42 26.31
N ARG A 95 -2.33 17.31 25.79
CA ARG A 95 -3.35 16.99 24.78
C ARG A 95 -2.72 16.57 23.45
N LEU A 96 -1.70 17.27 22.99
CA LEU A 96 -0.95 16.94 21.77
C LEU A 96 -0.22 15.60 21.90
N ASN A 97 0.38 15.32 23.06
CA ASN A 97 0.99 14.02 23.32
C ASN A 97 -0.04 12.89 23.29
N GLN A 98 -1.20 13.09 23.89
CA GLN A 98 -2.26 12.10 23.93
C GLN A 98 -2.77 11.76 22.51
N ILE A 99 -3.05 12.77 21.68
CA ILE A 99 -3.52 12.53 20.31
C ILE A 99 -2.42 11.89 19.44
N ARG A 100 -1.14 12.27 19.64
CA ARG A 100 -0.01 11.63 18.99
C ARG A 100 0.05 10.13 19.30
N GLN A 101 -0.09 9.74 20.56
CA GLN A 101 -0.09 8.33 20.95
C GLN A 101 -1.25 7.55 20.31
N LYS A 102 -2.45 8.14 20.25
CA LYS A 102 -3.61 7.55 19.57
C LYS A 102 -3.35 7.37 18.07
N LEU A 103 -2.76 8.36 17.41
CA LEU A 103 -2.40 8.29 15.99
C LEU A 103 -1.36 7.21 15.73
N LEU A 104 -0.28 7.14 16.49
CA LEU A 104 0.73 6.11 16.37
C LEU A 104 0.13 4.71 16.49
N LYS A 105 -0.74 4.51 17.48
CA LYS A 105 -1.40 3.22 17.70
C LYS A 105 -2.28 2.82 16.50
N VAL A 106 -3.17 3.71 16.06
CA VAL A 106 -4.09 3.37 14.96
C VAL A 106 -3.36 3.18 13.62
N THR A 107 -2.26 3.89 13.38
CA THR A 107 -1.47 3.69 12.17
C THR A 107 -0.73 2.36 12.17
N GLU A 108 -0.25 1.88 13.33
CA GLU A 108 0.35 0.56 13.44
C GLU A 108 -0.69 -0.55 13.25
N GLU A 109 -1.84 -0.44 13.94
CA GLU A 109 -2.97 -1.38 13.76
C GLU A 109 -3.42 -1.46 12.29
N LEU A 110 -3.50 -0.30 11.61
CA LEU A 110 -3.86 -0.23 10.19
C LEU A 110 -2.81 -0.89 9.28
N LYS A 111 -1.53 -0.68 9.57
CA LYS A 111 -0.43 -1.31 8.83
C LYS A 111 -0.48 -2.83 8.94
N GLU A 112 -0.59 -3.36 10.15
CA GLU A 112 -0.69 -4.80 10.40
C GLU A 112 -1.91 -5.41 9.68
N GLN A 113 -3.06 -4.72 9.74
CA GLN A 113 -4.28 -5.18 9.07
C GLN A 113 -4.16 -5.16 7.54
N ASN A 114 -3.51 -4.14 6.98
CA ASN A 114 -3.27 -4.08 5.54
C ASN A 114 -2.29 -5.15 5.06
N GLU A 115 -1.26 -5.46 5.83
CA GLU A 115 -0.33 -6.58 5.54
C GLU A 115 -1.06 -7.92 5.54
N LEU A 116 -1.97 -8.14 6.50
CA LEU A 116 -2.83 -9.33 6.53
C LEU A 116 -3.71 -9.41 5.27
N ASN A 117 -4.35 -8.32 4.89
CA ASN A 117 -5.21 -8.26 3.71
C ASN A 117 -4.44 -8.55 2.42
N GLN A 118 -3.22 -8.01 2.28
CA GLN A 118 -2.35 -8.33 1.14
C GLN A 118 -1.99 -9.81 1.06
N LYS A 119 -1.66 -10.43 2.19
CA LYS A 119 -1.38 -11.88 2.26
C LYS A 119 -2.61 -12.71 1.86
N LEU A 120 -3.80 -12.34 2.33
CA LEU A 120 -5.04 -13.04 2.00
C LEU A 120 -5.37 -12.93 0.49
N VAL A 121 -5.22 -11.76 -0.11
CA VAL A 121 -5.39 -11.58 -1.56
C VAL A 121 -4.42 -12.45 -2.34
N TYR A 122 -3.14 -12.45 -1.95
CA TYR A 122 -2.11 -13.25 -2.60
C TYR A 122 -2.42 -14.76 -2.53
N GLN A 123 -2.81 -15.26 -1.36
CA GLN A 123 -3.21 -16.66 -1.17
C GLN A 123 -4.44 -17.03 -2.01
N SER A 124 -5.43 -16.14 -2.10
CA SER A 124 -6.62 -16.33 -2.92
C SER A 124 -6.27 -16.44 -4.40
N LEU A 125 -5.37 -15.60 -4.90
CA LEU A 125 -4.87 -15.66 -6.29
C LEU A 125 -4.10 -16.96 -6.57
N GLN A 126 -3.25 -17.41 -5.64
CA GLN A 126 -2.55 -18.69 -5.78
C GLN A 126 -3.52 -19.86 -5.86
N PHE A 127 -4.56 -19.86 -5.03
CA PHE A 127 -5.59 -20.90 -5.04
C PHE A 127 -6.35 -20.95 -6.36
N VAL A 128 -6.76 -19.80 -6.90
CA VAL A 128 -7.42 -19.69 -8.21
C VAL A 128 -6.50 -20.21 -9.32
N ASN A 129 -5.24 -19.81 -9.36
CA ASN A 129 -4.29 -20.24 -10.37
C ASN A 129 -4.02 -21.74 -10.31
N MET A 130 -3.92 -22.33 -9.13
CA MET A 130 -3.76 -23.76 -8.95
C MET A 130 -4.98 -24.53 -9.47
N ASN A 131 -6.19 -24.08 -9.15
CA ASN A 131 -7.42 -24.71 -9.65
C ASN A 131 -7.51 -24.62 -11.19
N LEU A 132 -7.22 -23.45 -11.78
CA LEU A 132 -7.22 -23.28 -13.23
C LEU A 132 -6.22 -24.22 -13.91
N SER A 133 -5.03 -24.43 -13.35
CA SER A 133 -4.04 -25.35 -13.90
C SER A 133 -4.48 -26.81 -13.86
N MET A 134 -5.30 -27.19 -12.88
CA MET A 134 -5.89 -28.54 -12.79
C MET A 134 -6.96 -28.79 -13.86
N PHE A 135 -7.67 -27.76 -14.31
CA PHE A 135 -8.71 -27.85 -15.33
C PHE A 135 -8.20 -27.60 -16.76
N GLN A 136 -6.96 -27.15 -16.95
CA GLN A 136 -6.38 -27.07 -18.28
C GLN A 136 -6.07 -28.47 -18.79
N PRO A 137 -6.62 -28.90 -19.96
CA PRO A 137 -6.24 -30.17 -20.55
C PRO A 137 -4.74 -30.14 -20.82
N GLN A 138 -4.00 -31.10 -20.26
CA GLN A 138 -2.59 -31.27 -20.57
C GLN A 138 -2.48 -31.47 -22.09
N PRO A 139 -1.65 -30.69 -22.78
CA PRO A 139 -1.41 -30.98 -24.19
C PRO A 139 -0.92 -32.45 -24.28
N PRO A 140 -1.44 -33.26 -25.23
CA PRO A 140 -1.01 -34.65 -25.36
C PRO A 140 0.51 -34.64 -25.47
N LYS A 141 1.18 -35.40 -24.61
CA LYS A 141 2.63 -35.63 -24.72
C LYS A 141 2.86 -36.19 -26.10
N GLY A 142 3.19 -35.30 -27.03
CA GLY A 142 3.60 -35.69 -28.36
C GLY A 142 4.81 -36.58 -28.24
N ASN A 143 4.58 -37.87 -28.46
CA ASN A 143 5.63 -38.86 -28.57
C ASN A 143 6.34 -38.56 -29.87
N TYR A 144 7.31 -37.65 -29.87
CA TYR A 144 8.24 -37.48 -30.97
C TYR A 144 9.22 -38.65 -30.96
N SER A 145 8.73 -39.81 -31.40
CA SER A 145 9.59 -40.85 -31.89
C SER A 145 10.18 -40.32 -33.20
N ARG A 146 11.44 -39.97 -33.18
CA ARG A 146 12.22 -39.65 -34.35
C ARG A 146 12.21 -40.88 -35.29
N PRO A 147 11.74 -40.81 -36.54
CA PRO A 147 12.01 -41.85 -37.48
C PRO A 147 13.50 -41.83 -37.81
N ASN A 148 14.11 -42.98 -37.65
CA ASN A 148 15.48 -43.29 -38.05
C ASN A 148 15.59 -43.09 -39.56
N GLN A 149 16.22 -42.02 -40.04
CA GLN A 149 16.63 -41.90 -41.42
C GLN A 149 18.08 -42.37 -41.55
N LYS A 150 18.21 -43.44 -42.33
CA LYS A 150 19.44 -44.03 -42.84
C LYS A 150 20.26 -42.97 -43.57
N LYS A 151 21.58 -43.08 -43.38
CA LYS A 151 22.63 -42.45 -44.17
C LYS A 151 22.46 -42.76 -45.67
N GLU A 152 22.49 -41.74 -46.48
CA GLU A 152 23.10 -41.78 -47.81
C GLU A 152 24.00 -40.58 -48.00
N GLN A 153 25.25 -40.92 -48.32
CA GLN A 153 26.32 -40.01 -48.73
C GLN A 153 26.01 -39.46 -50.12
N SER A 154 26.17 -38.15 -50.27
CA SER A 154 26.73 -37.65 -51.58
C SER A 154 27.42 -36.33 -51.29
N GLU A 155 28.69 -36.35 -51.64
CA GLU A 155 29.58 -35.22 -51.80
C GLU A 155 28.98 -34.19 -52.78
N GLN A 156 29.15 -32.90 -52.49
CA GLN A 156 29.73 -31.97 -53.51
C GLN A 156 29.86 -30.56 -52.93
N THR A 157 31.08 -30.23 -52.76
CA THR A 157 31.78 -28.94 -53.03
C THR A 157 30.95 -27.76 -53.53
N SER A 158 31.19 -26.61 -52.94
CA SER A 158 31.65 -25.36 -53.54
C SER A 158 31.26 -24.18 -52.69
N MET A 159 32.27 -23.57 -52.09
CA MET A 159 32.78 -22.23 -52.38
C MET A 159 31.71 -21.16 -52.68
N PHE A 160 31.59 -20.19 -51.82
CA PHE A 160 31.86 -18.82 -52.23
C PHE A 160 32.09 -17.91 -50.99
N ASP A 161 33.27 -17.43 -50.94
CA ASP A 161 33.80 -16.30 -50.22
C ASP A 161 33.15 -15.01 -50.74
N SER A 162 32.91 -14.01 -49.88
CA SER A 162 33.26 -12.63 -50.10
C SER A 162 32.52 -11.66 -49.20
N LYS A 163 33.26 -11.05 -48.33
CA LYS A 163 33.38 -9.63 -48.01
C LYS A 163 32.24 -8.70 -48.50
N ALA A 164 31.66 -7.97 -47.52
CA ALA A 164 31.74 -6.51 -47.36
C ALA A 164 31.13 -6.11 -45.99
#